data_337b7dbe8a9e89c1cb3373287faad1b4
#
_entry.id   337b7dbe8a9e89c1cb3373287faad1b4
#
_cell.length_a   1.000
_cell.length_b   1.000
_cell.length_c   1.000
_cell.angle_alpha   90.00
_cell.angle_beta   90.00
_cell.angle_gamma   90.00
#
_symmetry.space_group_name_H-M   'P 1'
#
loop_
_entity.id
_entity.type
_entity.pdbx_description
1 polymer ?
#
loop_
_entity_poly.entity_id
_entity_poly.type
_entity_poly.pdbx_seq_one_letter_code
_entity_poly.pdbx_strand_id
1 'polypeptide(L)'
;MIRHQEYLDWRERRMIITYHDNMYVPPDQEDIQLLALQQALLMLKNLYQDKFEVIIGFYYGNYKTIKAYASNCGISRQAMSKKLHKALEILRAICFEKLENLEN
;
A
#
# COMPACT_ATOMS: atom_id res chain seq x y z
N MET A 1 -11.61 -0.21 -18.42
CA MET A 1 -10.42 -0.81 -17.82
C MET A 1 -10.06 -0.12 -16.53
N ILE A 2 -9.88 -0.90 -15.52
CA ILE A 2 -9.48 -0.36 -14.22
C ILE A 2 -8.00 -0.05 -14.24
N ARG A 3 -7.65 1.15 -13.87
CA ARG A 3 -6.25 1.52 -13.73
C ARG A 3 -5.81 1.30 -12.31
N HIS A 4 -4.55 1.00 -12.13
CA HIS A 4 -4.03 0.76 -10.80
C HIS A 4 -4.20 1.98 -9.88
N GLN A 5 -4.23 3.18 -10.44
CA GLN A 5 -4.44 4.38 -9.65
C GLN A 5 -5.81 4.40 -8.96
N GLU A 6 -6.73 3.60 -9.46
CA GLU A 6 -8.04 3.51 -8.84
C GLU A 6 -8.02 2.78 -7.50
N TYR A 7 -6.96 2.03 -7.23
CA TYR A 7 -6.82 1.32 -5.96
C TYR A 7 -6.23 2.20 -4.88
N LEU A 8 -5.24 3.01 -5.26
CA LEU A 8 -4.62 3.95 -4.35
C LEU A 8 -4.44 5.26 -5.08
N ASP A 9 -4.77 6.34 -4.42
CA ASP A 9 -4.50 7.63 -5.00
C ASP A 9 -3.00 7.96 -4.86
N TRP A 10 -2.62 9.06 -5.48
CA TRP A 10 -1.24 9.52 -5.51
C TRP A 10 -0.65 9.71 -4.11
N ARG A 11 -1.45 10.17 -3.20
CA ARG A 11 -1.02 10.46 -1.84
C ARG A 11 -0.64 9.19 -1.09
N GLU A 12 -1.48 8.17 -1.19
CA GLU A 12 -1.21 6.88 -0.56
C GLU A 12 0.06 6.27 -1.13
N ARG A 13 0.25 6.39 -2.43
CA ARG A 13 1.44 5.88 -3.09
C ARG A 13 2.71 6.50 -2.52
N ARG A 14 2.73 7.82 -2.36
CA ARG A 14 3.88 8.51 -1.79
C ARG A 14 4.15 8.07 -0.36
N MET A 15 3.10 7.91 0.41
CA MET A 15 3.23 7.50 1.81
C MET A 15 3.82 6.11 1.94
N ILE A 16 3.39 5.19 1.07
CA ILE A 16 3.90 3.82 1.08
C ILE A 16 5.39 3.81 0.73
N ILE A 17 5.77 4.56 -0.30
CA ILE A 17 7.17 4.64 -0.71
C ILE A 17 8.03 5.26 0.40
N THR A 18 7.54 6.33 1.00
CA THR A 18 8.24 7.00 2.09
C THR A 18 8.48 6.05 3.26
N TYR A 19 7.47 5.27 3.62
CA TYR A 19 7.60 4.30 4.69
C TYR A 19 8.69 3.27 4.37
N HIS A 20 8.65 2.74 3.14
CA HIS A 20 9.60 1.71 2.76
C HIS A 20 11.03 2.23 2.75
N ASP A 21 11.22 3.48 2.36
CA ASP A 21 12.54 4.10 2.33
C ASP A 21 13.02 4.55 3.70
N ASN A 22 12.23 4.29 4.73
CA ASN A 22 12.59 4.61 6.10
C ASN A 22 12.77 6.11 6.33
N MET A 23 12.08 6.91 5.56
CA MET A 23 12.14 8.36 5.71
C MET A 23 11.24 8.79 6.84
N TYR A 24 11.83 9.44 7.83
CA TYR A 24 11.06 9.89 8.97
C TYR A 24 10.25 11.14 8.62
N VAL A 25 8.97 11.10 8.91
CA VAL A 25 8.10 12.26 8.80
C VAL A 25 7.50 12.49 10.18
N PRO A 26 7.86 13.62 10.84
CA PRO A 26 7.31 13.88 12.16
C PRO A 26 5.78 14.02 12.08
N PRO A 27 5.05 13.30 12.92
CA PRO A 27 3.61 13.40 12.89
C PRO A 27 3.16 14.73 13.46
N ASP A 28 2.16 15.34 12.81
CA ASP A 28 1.44 16.46 13.35
C ASP A 28 -0.04 16.24 13.03
N GLN A 29 -0.86 17.24 13.18
CA GLN A 29 -2.29 17.05 12.99
C GLN A 29 -2.64 16.71 11.54
N GLU A 30 -1.84 17.20 10.61
CA GLU A 30 -2.06 16.91 9.20
C GLU A 30 -1.54 15.55 8.83
N ASP A 31 -0.67 14.97 9.67
CA ASP A 31 0.01 13.72 9.39
C ASP A 31 -0.59 12.52 10.10
N ILE A 32 -1.79 12.66 10.69
CA ILE A 32 -2.46 11.54 11.31
C ILE A 32 -2.69 10.42 10.31
N GLN A 33 -3.03 10.78 9.07
CA GLN A 33 -3.23 9.78 8.01
C GLN A 33 -1.94 9.04 7.70
N LEU A 34 -0.83 9.76 7.67
CA LEU A 34 0.47 9.14 7.44
C LEU A 34 0.81 8.17 8.58
N LEU A 35 0.59 8.59 9.81
CA LEU A 35 0.85 7.74 10.96
C LEU A 35 -0.01 6.49 10.94
N ALA A 36 -1.30 6.64 10.61
CA ALA A 36 -2.20 5.51 10.50
C ALA A 36 -1.72 4.54 9.42
N LEU A 37 -1.27 5.06 8.29
CA LEU A 37 -0.77 4.22 7.20
C LEU A 37 0.51 3.50 7.60
N GLN A 38 1.41 4.18 8.31
CA GLN A 38 2.64 3.55 8.78
C GLN A 38 2.35 2.39 9.73
N GLN A 39 1.41 2.60 10.65
CA GLN A 39 1.00 1.53 11.57
C GLN A 39 0.32 0.39 10.81
N ALA A 40 -0.50 0.72 9.83
CA ALA A 40 -1.20 -0.29 9.03
C ALA A 40 -0.20 -1.12 8.22
N LEU A 41 0.79 -0.48 7.63
CA LEU A 41 1.82 -1.18 6.86
C LEU A 41 2.64 -2.11 7.76
N LEU A 42 2.96 -1.67 8.95
CA LEU A 42 3.70 -2.52 9.89
C LEU A 42 2.88 -3.74 10.29
N MET A 43 1.60 -3.54 10.57
CA MET A 43 0.71 -4.63 10.91
C MET A 43 0.53 -5.59 9.73
N LEU A 44 0.38 -5.04 8.52
CA LEU A 44 0.27 -5.86 7.33
C LEU A 44 1.51 -6.72 7.14
N LYS A 45 2.69 -6.12 7.33
CA LYS A 45 3.96 -6.83 7.22
C LYS A 45 4.04 -7.99 8.19
N ASN A 46 3.59 -7.76 9.42
CA ASN A 46 3.69 -8.77 10.49
C ASN A 46 2.66 -9.88 10.36
N LEU A 47 1.45 -9.55 9.91
CA LEU A 47 0.35 -10.50 9.86
C LEU A 47 0.12 -11.10 8.47
N TYR A 48 0.44 -10.35 7.43
CA TYR A 48 0.18 -10.74 6.05
C TYR A 48 1.35 -10.34 5.17
N GLN A 49 2.49 -10.96 5.44
CA GLN A 49 3.74 -10.58 4.77
C GLN A 49 3.64 -10.66 3.25
N ASP A 50 2.97 -11.68 2.73
CA ASP A 50 2.80 -11.83 1.29
C ASP A 50 2.05 -10.64 0.68
N LYS A 51 1.05 -10.14 1.39
CA LYS A 51 0.28 -8.97 0.95
C LYS A 51 1.13 -7.71 0.99
N PHE A 52 1.90 -7.57 2.05
CA PHE A 52 2.81 -6.44 2.18
C PHE A 52 3.81 -6.41 1.03
N GLU A 53 4.38 -7.56 0.70
CA GLU A 53 5.38 -7.66 -0.36
C GLU A 53 4.80 -7.33 -1.73
N VAL A 54 3.56 -7.71 -1.98
CA VAL A 54 2.91 -7.38 -3.25
C VAL A 54 2.77 -5.87 -3.40
N ILE A 55 2.35 -5.19 -2.35
CA ILE A 55 2.17 -3.73 -2.38
C ILE A 55 3.51 -3.02 -2.54
N ILE A 56 4.47 -3.37 -1.72
CA ILE A 56 5.78 -2.74 -1.76
C ILE A 56 6.45 -3.00 -3.10
N GLY A 57 6.34 -4.22 -3.61
CA GLY A 57 6.94 -4.58 -4.90
C GLY A 57 6.40 -3.72 -6.03
N PHE A 58 5.09 -3.47 -6.02
CA PHE A 58 4.50 -2.66 -7.07
C PHE A 58 4.94 -1.20 -6.99
N TYR A 59 4.79 -0.59 -5.82
CA TYR A 59 5.04 0.85 -5.68
C TYR A 59 6.51 1.19 -5.59
N TYR A 60 7.27 0.43 -4.82
CA TYR A 60 8.70 0.68 -4.71
C TYR A 60 9.43 0.33 -6.02
N GLY A 61 8.95 -0.69 -6.72
CA GLY A 61 9.50 -1.07 -8.02
C GLY A 61 9.19 -0.08 -9.13
N ASN A 62 8.35 0.90 -8.84
CA ASN A 62 8.00 1.96 -9.76
C ASN A 62 7.40 1.47 -11.07
N TYR A 63 6.59 0.42 -10.99
CA TYR A 63 5.88 -0.08 -12.16
C TYR A 63 4.75 0.88 -12.51
N LYS A 64 4.63 1.20 -13.79
CA LYS A 64 3.60 2.11 -14.26
C LYS A 64 2.26 1.44 -14.41
N THR A 65 2.24 0.13 -14.65
CA THR A 65 1.01 -0.61 -14.85
C THR A 65 1.07 -1.95 -14.13
N ILE A 66 -0.09 -2.48 -13.83
CA ILE A 66 -0.21 -3.81 -13.25
C ILE A 66 0.31 -4.86 -14.24
N LYS A 67 0.10 -4.62 -15.54
CA LYS A 67 0.57 -5.54 -16.56
C LYS A 67 2.10 -5.67 -16.53
N ALA A 68 2.81 -4.56 -16.40
CA ALA A 68 4.27 -4.58 -16.33
C ALA A 68 4.76 -5.33 -15.09
N TYR A 69 4.10 -5.10 -13.96
CA TYR A 69 4.44 -5.79 -12.73
C TYR A 69 4.19 -7.29 -12.85
N ALA A 70 3.02 -7.65 -13.38
CA ALA A 70 2.67 -9.05 -13.57
C ALA A 70 3.66 -9.76 -14.50
N SER A 71 4.03 -9.11 -15.58
CA SER A 71 4.97 -9.66 -16.53
C SER A 71 6.32 -9.93 -15.87
N ASN A 72 6.79 -8.99 -15.06
CA ASN A 72 8.06 -9.16 -14.37
C ASN A 72 8.01 -10.28 -13.34
N CYS A 73 6.87 -10.55 -12.77
CA CYS A 73 6.68 -11.61 -11.78
C CYS A 73 6.30 -12.96 -12.41
N GLY A 74 6.09 -12.98 -13.72
CA GLY A 74 5.77 -14.23 -14.42
C GLY A 74 4.34 -14.71 -14.21
N ILE A 75 3.41 -13.82 -13.93
CA ILE A 75 2.00 -14.18 -13.78
C ILE A 75 1.14 -13.30 -14.68
N SER A 76 -0.13 -13.69 -14.86
CA SER A 76 -1.03 -12.93 -15.72
C SER A 76 -1.42 -11.61 -15.06
N ARG A 77 -1.83 -10.66 -15.90
CA ARG A 77 -2.31 -9.37 -15.41
C ARG A 77 -3.52 -9.54 -14.49
N GLN A 78 -4.42 -10.45 -14.83
CA GLN A 78 -5.60 -10.71 -14.02
C GLN A 78 -5.21 -11.25 -12.64
N ALA A 79 -4.26 -12.18 -12.60
CA ALA A 79 -3.80 -12.75 -11.34
C ALA A 79 -3.15 -11.67 -10.46
N MET A 80 -2.32 -10.84 -11.06
CA MET A 80 -1.67 -9.75 -10.31
C MET A 80 -2.69 -8.73 -9.83
N SER A 81 -3.66 -8.39 -10.67
CA SER A 81 -4.70 -7.44 -10.30
C SER A 81 -5.47 -7.94 -9.07
N LYS A 82 -5.81 -9.21 -9.03
CA LYS A 82 -6.50 -9.79 -7.88
C LYS A 82 -5.64 -9.75 -6.62
N LYS A 83 -4.36 -10.10 -6.75
CA LYS A 83 -3.45 -10.09 -5.61
C LYS A 83 -3.28 -8.69 -5.05
N LEU A 84 -3.04 -7.73 -5.92
CA LEU A 84 -2.82 -6.35 -5.50
C LEU A 84 -4.10 -5.76 -4.90
N HIS A 85 -5.23 -5.99 -5.55
CA HIS A 85 -6.52 -5.49 -5.06
C HIS A 85 -6.83 -6.03 -3.67
N LYS A 86 -6.62 -7.32 -3.47
CA LYS A 86 -6.86 -7.95 -2.18
C LYS A 86 -5.94 -7.37 -1.10
N ALA A 87 -4.67 -7.20 -1.44
CA ALA A 87 -3.70 -6.63 -0.51
C ALA A 87 -4.08 -5.21 -0.12
N LEU A 88 -4.49 -4.39 -1.09
CA LEU A 88 -4.87 -3.02 -0.81
C LEU A 88 -6.15 -2.94 0.00
N GLU A 89 -7.08 -3.85 -0.23
CA GLU A 89 -8.31 -3.94 0.53
C GLU A 89 -8.02 -4.16 2.02
N ILE A 90 -7.12 -5.10 2.30
CA ILE A 90 -6.73 -5.41 3.66
C ILE A 90 -6.00 -4.22 4.29
N LEU A 91 -5.08 -3.62 3.53
CA LEU A 91 -4.33 -2.47 4.03
C LEU A 91 -5.27 -1.32 4.39
N ARG A 92 -6.23 -1.03 3.53
CA ARG A 92 -7.17 0.07 3.76
C ARG A 92 -8.05 -0.18 4.98
N ALA A 93 -8.48 -1.42 5.18
CA ALA A 93 -9.27 -1.76 6.36
C ALA A 93 -8.48 -1.54 7.64
N ILE A 94 -7.22 -1.97 7.66
CA ILE A 94 -6.36 -1.77 8.82
C ILE A 94 -6.09 -0.28 9.03
N CYS A 95 -5.82 0.42 7.95
CA CYS A 95 -5.52 1.85 8.01
C CYS A 95 -6.71 2.63 8.59
N PHE A 96 -7.90 2.29 8.15
CA PHE A 96 -9.12 2.94 8.64
C PHE A 96 -9.29 2.72 10.13
N GLU A 97 -9.05 1.50 10.60
CA GLU A 97 -9.13 1.19 12.02
C GLU A 97 -8.10 1.98 12.82
N LYS A 98 -6.86 2.04 12.32
CA LYS A 98 -5.81 2.82 12.99
C LYS A 98 -6.13 4.30 13.03
N LEU A 99 -6.71 4.82 11.96
CA LEU A 99 -7.09 6.21 11.88
C LEU A 99 -8.15 6.54 12.93
N GLU A 100 -9.14 5.69 13.09
CA GLU A 100 -10.17 5.88 14.10
C GLU A 100 -9.57 5.91 15.50
N ASN A 101 -8.62 5.02 15.77
CA ASN A 101 -7.97 4.96 17.08
C ASN A 101 -7.15 6.21 17.36
N LEU A 102 -6.53 6.78 16.35
CA LEU A 102 -5.71 7.97 16.51
C LEU A 102 -6.54 9.23 16.68
N GLU A 103 -7.75 9.23 16.17
CA GLU A 103 -8.65 10.39 16.25
C GLU A 103 -9.48 10.40 17.52
N ASN A 104 -9.51 9.32 18.25
CA ASN A 104 -10.31 9.25 19.49
C ASN A 104 -9.51 9.71 20.72
#